data_a68d34358fb426a9d6a54405a2636c2e
#
_entry.id   a68d34358fb426a9d6a54405a2636c2e
#
_cell.length_a   1.000
_cell.length_b   1.000
_cell.length_c   1.000
_cell.angle_alpha   90.00
_cell.angle_beta   90.00
_cell.angle_gamma   90.00
#
_symmetry.space_group_name_H-M   'P 1'
#
loop_
_entity.id
_entity.type
_entity.pdbx_description
1 polymer ?
#
loop_
_entity_poly.entity_id
_entity_poly.type
_entity_poly.pdbx_seq_one_letter_code
_entity_poly.pdbx_strand_id
1 'polypeptide(L)'
;SQDTATRALEQALRAEAGRFVTVAASGRFDGRHQFLVDNRIRDNRPGFHVLTPLKLADSDRAVLINRGWVPMGRGRSDLPELPVPEGRVRVTGTLAPPPQAGIRLGSADAGRERWPKIIQYLDPERAAQQLGYPVAGRVIRLDAGSEHGFKLEWGAPVPFGPERHVG
;
A
#
# COMPACT_ATOMS: atom_id res chain seq x y z
N SER A 1 20.66 2.31 -11.20
CA SER A 1 20.37 3.75 -11.07
C SER A 1 18.87 3.95 -10.98
N GLN A 2 18.47 5.13 -10.59
CA GLN A 2 17.07 5.43 -10.45
C GLN A 2 16.35 5.32 -11.78
N ASP A 3 17.02 5.75 -12.83
CA ASP A 3 16.43 5.69 -14.14
C ASP A 3 16.17 4.26 -14.56
N THR A 4 17.10 3.38 -14.28
CA THR A 4 16.93 1.98 -14.61
C THR A 4 15.81 1.37 -13.77
N ALA A 5 15.73 1.72 -12.50
CA ALA A 5 14.67 1.20 -11.65
C ALA A 5 13.30 1.68 -12.11
N THR A 6 13.21 2.95 -12.52
CA THR A 6 11.94 3.48 -12.99
C THR A 6 11.51 2.79 -14.27
N ARG A 7 12.44 2.53 -15.18
CA ARG A 7 12.07 1.83 -16.40
C ARG A 7 11.62 0.40 -16.14
N ALA A 8 12.30 -0.29 -15.23
CA ALA A 8 11.91 -1.65 -14.90
C ALA A 8 10.54 -1.68 -14.24
N LEU A 9 10.26 -0.71 -13.38
CA LEU A 9 8.95 -0.62 -12.75
C LEU A 9 7.87 -0.35 -13.78
N GLU A 10 8.10 0.60 -14.68
CA GLU A 10 7.10 0.93 -15.69
C GLU A 10 6.82 -0.26 -16.60
N GLN A 11 7.87 -1.02 -16.92
CA GLN A 11 7.68 -2.20 -17.73
C GLN A 11 6.86 -3.25 -16.99
N ALA A 12 7.13 -3.46 -15.70
CA ALA A 12 6.36 -4.40 -14.90
C ALA A 12 4.91 -3.97 -14.78
N LEU A 13 4.67 -2.67 -14.67
CA LEU A 13 3.31 -2.19 -14.58
C LEU A 13 2.53 -2.41 -15.87
N ARG A 14 3.21 -2.38 -17.00
CA ARG A 14 2.53 -2.60 -18.27
C ARG A 14 2.27 -4.08 -18.54
N ALA A 15 3.03 -4.95 -17.90
CA ALA A 15 2.86 -6.36 -18.14
C ALA A 15 1.59 -6.81 -17.45
N GLU A 16 0.83 -7.71 -18.15
CA GLU A 16 -0.30 -8.17 -17.56
C GLU A 16 0.05 -9.22 -16.68
N ALA A 17 0.19 -9.03 -15.51
CA ALA A 17 0.75 -10.00 -14.72
C ALA A 17 -0.22 -10.67 -13.87
N GLY A 18 -0.49 -11.84 -14.10
CA GLY A 18 -1.20 -12.64 -13.17
C GLY A 18 -0.38 -13.04 -12.00
N ARG A 19 0.86 -12.64 -11.89
CA ARG A 19 1.70 -13.09 -10.81
C ARG A 19 2.43 -11.92 -10.19
N PHE A 20 2.93 -12.13 -9.00
CA PHE A 20 3.64 -11.09 -8.30
C PHE A 20 5.05 -10.96 -8.85
N VAL A 21 5.52 -9.76 -8.96
CA VAL A 21 6.83 -9.46 -9.50
C VAL A 21 7.54 -8.56 -8.51
N THR A 22 8.80 -8.87 -8.25
CA THR A 22 9.62 -8.02 -7.37
C THR A 22 10.07 -6.79 -8.14
N VAL A 23 9.92 -5.64 -7.53
CA VAL A 23 10.24 -4.37 -8.16
C VAL A 23 10.95 -3.46 -7.17
N ALA A 24 11.57 -2.43 -7.70
CA ALA A 24 12.13 -1.36 -6.90
C ALA A 24 11.58 -0.04 -7.38
N ALA A 25 11.51 0.93 -6.52
CA ALA A 25 11.07 2.26 -6.88
C ALA A 25 11.81 3.28 -6.05
N SER A 26 12.09 4.42 -6.65
CA SER A 26 12.77 5.52 -5.95
C SER A 26 11.93 6.77 -6.07
N GLY A 27 11.85 7.52 -5.00
CA GLY A 27 11.06 8.74 -5.02
C GLY A 27 10.90 9.32 -3.64
N ARG A 28 9.90 10.14 -3.46
CA ARG A 28 9.63 10.78 -2.19
C ARG A 28 8.23 10.43 -1.74
N PHE A 29 8.10 10.04 -0.49
CA PHE A 29 6.79 9.73 0.04
C PHE A 29 5.97 11.01 0.22
N ASP A 30 4.70 10.92 -0.08
CA ASP A 30 3.74 11.97 0.20
C ASP A 30 3.01 11.60 1.48
N GLY A 31 3.60 11.96 2.62
CA GLY A 31 3.06 11.56 3.91
C GLY A 31 1.81 12.30 4.32
N ARG A 32 1.47 13.35 3.60
CA ARG A 32 0.25 14.09 3.93
C ARG A 32 -0.99 13.42 3.40
N HIS A 33 -0.85 12.54 2.42
CA HIS A 33 -2.00 12.01 1.71
C HIS A 33 -1.94 10.49 1.70
N GLN A 34 -2.28 9.88 2.82
CA GLN A 34 -2.17 8.43 2.94
C GLN A 34 -3.56 7.82 3.03
N PHE A 35 -3.66 6.56 2.64
CA PHE A 35 -4.91 5.82 2.72
C PHE A 35 -4.77 4.73 3.75
N LEU A 36 -5.85 4.49 4.49
CA LEU A 36 -5.93 3.38 5.43
C LEU A 36 -6.97 2.43 4.90
N VAL A 37 -6.54 1.22 4.55
CA VAL A 37 -7.46 0.20 4.02
C VAL A 37 -8.04 -0.54 5.21
N ASP A 38 -9.33 -0.41 5.39
CA ASP A 38 -10.04 -0.90 6.55
C ASP A 38 -10.23 -2.40 6.50
N ASN A 39 -10.67 -2.95 7.61
CA ASN A 39 -11.03 -4.38 7.72
C ASN A 39 -9.88 -5.30 7.43
N ARG A 40 -8.73 -4.99 7.98
CA ARG A 40 -7.57 -5.88 7.91
C ARG A 40 -7.31 -6.42 9.29
N ILE A 41 -7.56 -7.71 9.45
CA ILE A 41 -7.46 -8.36 10.76
C ILE A 41 -6.10 -9.03 10.87
N ARG A 42 -5.44 -8.83 11.98
CA ARG A 42 -4.17 -9.49 12.22
C ARG A 42 -4.14 -9.90 13.67
N ASP A 43 -3.88 -11.17 13.93
CA ASP A 43 -3.85 -11.71 15.30
C ASP A 43 -5.14 -11.37 16.04
N ASN A 44 -6.26 -11.53 15.36
CA ASN A 44 -7.59 -11.27 15.89
C ASN A 44 -7.82 -9.81 16.26
N ARG A 45 -7.00 -8.91 15.77
CA ARG A 45 -7.18 -7.48 16.03
C ARG A 45 -7.53 -6.75 14.75
N PRO A 46 -8.50 -5.86 14.79
CA PRO A 46 -8.80 -5.07 13.61
C PRO A 46 -7.75 -4.00 13.38
N GLY A 47 -7.52 -3.70 12.15
CA GLY A 47 -6.55 -2.68 11.80
C GLY A 47 -6.68 -2.30 10.36
N PHE A 48 -5.61 -1.65 9.86
CA PHE A 48 -5.57 -1.12 8.52
C PHE A 48 -4.29 -1.51 7.83
N HIS A 49 -4.33 -1.62 6.51
CA HIS A 49 -3.09 -1.56 5.74
C HIS A 49 -2.88 -0.12 5.33
N VAL A 50 -1.64 0.34 5.38
CA VAL A 50 -1.31 1.73 5.12
C VAL A 50 -0.77 1.85 3.70
N LEU A 51 -1.43 2.65 2.89
CA LEU A 51 -0.97 2.93 1.53
C LEU A 51 -0.46 4.37 1.48
N THR A 52 0.82 4.54 1.19
CA THR A 52 1.43 5.86 1.11
C THR A 52 1.92 6.09 -0.31
N PRO A 53 1.56 7.20 -0.94
CA PRO A 53 2.05 7.46 -2.28
C PRO A 53 3.55 7.69 -2.27
N LEU A 54 4.25 7.09 -3.22
CA LEU A 54 5.64 7.37 -3.47
C LEU A 54 5.70 8.07 -4.81
N LYS A 55 6.03 9.36 -4.80
CA LYS A 55 6.11 10.14 -6.02
C LYS A 55 7.44 9.80 -6.68
N LEU A 56 7.35 9.18 -7.84
CA LEU A 56 8.52 8.61 -8.49
C LEU A 56 9.50 9.68 -8.92
N ALA A 57 10.79 9.38 -8.78
CA ALA A 57 11.82 10.39 -8.99
C ALA A 57 11.86 10.91 -10.41
N ASP A 58 11.61 10.04 -11.39
CA ASP A 58 11.77 10.43 -12.77
C ASP A 58 10.44 10.38 -13.53
N SER A 59 9.36 10.69 -12.87
CA SER A 59 8.04 10.57 -13.48
C SER A 59 7.09 11.51 -12.76
N ASP A 60 5.98 11.86 -13.38
CA ASP A 60 4.94 12.62 -12.70
C ASP A 60 3.96 11.70 -11.99
N ARG A 61 4.17 10.40 -12.05
CA ARG A 61 3.30 9.43 -11.44
C ARG A 61 3.78 9.09 -10.05
N ALA A 62 2.86 8.58 -9.26
CA ALA A 62 3.20 7.96 -8.00
C ALA A 62 2.79 6.50 -8.06
N VAL A 63 3.37 5.71 -7.20
CA VAL A 63 2.90 4.35 -6.97
C VAL A 63 2.56 4.25 -5.49
N LEU A 64 1.45 3.61 -5.17
CA LEU A 64 1.07 3.48 -3.78
C LEU A 64 1.85 2.33 -3.16
N ILE A 65 2.45 2.60 -2.02
CA ILE A 65 3.27 1.62 -1.31
C ILE A 65 2.44 1.11 -0.14
N ASN A 66 2.21 -0.20 -0.11
CA ASN A 66 1.55 -0.80 1.03
C ASN A 66 2.63 -1.04 2.08
N ARG A 67 2.56 -0.28 3.15
CA ARG A 67 3.60 -0.26 4.17
C ARG A 67 3.27 -1.17 5.34
N GLY A 68 2.24 -1.99 5.20
CA GLY A 68 1.94 -2.98 6.21
C GLY A 68 0.77 -2.60 7.08
N TRP A 69 0.62 -3.33 8.16
CA TRP A 69 -0.55 -3.28 9.00
C TRP A 69 -0.28 -2.45 10.25
N VAL A 70 -1.27 -1.66 10.63
CA VAL A 70 -1.27 -0.95 11.91
C VAL A 70 -2.59 -1.25 12.60
N PRO A 71 -2.60 -1.30 13.92
CA PRO A 71 -3.85 -1.57 14.62
C PRO A 71 -4.78 -0.37 14.58
N MET A 72 -6.07 -0.65 14.61
CA MET A 72 -7.05 0.39 14.81
C MET A 72 -6.96 0.85 16.25
N GLY A 73 -7.13 2.14 16.46
CA GLY A 73 -7.14 2.65 17.81
C GLY A 73 -8.49 2.44 18.47
N ARG A 74 -8.84 3.29 19.40
CA ARG A 74 -10.05 3.10 20.17
C ARG A 74 -11.29 3.47 19.42
N GLY A 75 -11.17 4.14 18.32
CA GLY A 75 -12.32 4.52 17.52
C GLY A 75 -11.86 5.25 16.29
N ARG A 76 -12.82 5.72 15.53
CA ARG A 76 -12.49 6.32 14.25
C ARG A 76 -11.74 7.62 14.36
N SER A 77 -11.82 8.27 15.50
CA SER A 77 -11.08 9.50 15.65
C SER A 77 -9.70 9.28 16.22
N ASP A 78 -9.38 8.05 16.63
CA ASP A 78 -8.09 7.73 17.19
C ASP A 78 -7.27 7.02 16.13
N LEU A 79 -6.83 7.77 15.13
CA LEU A 79 -6.10 7.19 14.01
C LEU A 79 -4.63 7.03 14.34
N PRO A 80 -3.99 6.04 13.76
CA PRO A 80 -2.57 5.82 14.06
C PRO A 80 -1.72 6.93 13.45
N GLU A 81 -0.54 7.09 14.01
CA GLU A 81 0.43 7.98 13.42
C GLU A 81 1.11 7.25 12.30
N LEU A 82 1.34 7.95 11.22
CA LEU A 82 1.86 7.35 10.01
C LEU A 82 3.08 8.12 9.51
N PRO A 83 4.19 8.05 10.26
CA PRO A 83 5.35 8.83 9.86
C PRO A 83 5.96 8.29 8.58
N VAL A 84 6.56 9.17 7.81
CA VAL A 84 7.28 8.80 6.61
C VAL A 84 8.68 9.38 6.67
N PRO A 85 9.64 8.73 6.03
CA PRO A 85 10.97 9.32 5.95
C PRO A 85 10.92 10.52 5.01
N GLU A 86 11.76 11.51 5.30
CA GLU A 86 11.87 12.65 4.43
C GLU A 86 12.90 12.38 3.38
N GLY A 87 12.79 13.11 2.29
CA GLY A 87 13.78 13.00 1.24
C GLY A 87 13.53 11.82 0.33
N ARG A 88 14.50 11.58 -0.53
CA ARG A 88 14.39 10.53 -1.52
C ARG A 88 14.72 9.19 -0.90
N VAL A 89 13.90 8.20 -1.19
CA VAL A 89 14.10 6.85 -0.70
C VAL A 89 14.03 5.88 -1.86
N ARG A 90 14.57 4.70 -1.65
CA ARG A 90 14.44 3.59 -2.59
C ARG A 90 13.77 2.46 -1.83
N VAL A 91 12.70 1.93 -2.38
CA VAL A 91 11.98 0.83 -1.75
C VAL A 91 12.00 -0.37 -2.68
N THR A 92 11.91 -1.55 -2.11
CA THR A 92 11.76 -2.77 -2.87
C THR A 92 10.57 -3.53 -2.32
N GLY A 93 9.92 -4.25 -3.17
CA GLY A 93 8.78 -5.03 -2.75
C GLY A 93 8.17 -5.78 -3.90
N THR A 94 6.96 -6.23 -3.69
CA THR A 94 6.26 -7.06 -4.66
C THR A 94 5.09 -6.28 -5.22
N LEU A 95 5.01 -6.24 -6.55
CA LEU A 95 3.91 -5.55 -7.21
C LEU A 95 2.64 -6.41 -7.04
N ALA A 96 1.58 -5.80 -6.61
CA ALA A 96 0.35 -6.52 -6.27
C ALA A 96 -0.86 -5.75 -6.79
N PRO A 97 -1.99 -6.41 -6.96
CA PRO A 97 -3.18 -5.69 -7.36
C PRO A 97 -3.66 -4.75 -6.27
N PRO A 98 -4.50 -3.79 -6.61
CA PRO A 98 -5.06 -2.91 -5.58
C PRO A 98 -5.83 -3.72 -4.55
N PRO A 99 -5.74 -3.35 -3.27
CA PRO A 99 -6.49 -4.07 -2.26
C PRO A 99 -7.98 -4.05 -2.53
N GLN A 100 -8.61 -5.17 -2.29
CA GLN A 100 -10.04 -5.33 -2.53
C GLN A 100 -10.77 -5.50 -1.21
N ALA A 101 -12.04 -5.17 -1.22
CA ALA A 101 -12.87 -5.39 -0.05
C ALA A 101 -13.21 -6.87 0.03
N GLY A 102 -13.21 -7.39 1.23
CA GLY A 102 -13.66 -8.74 1.41
C GLY A 102 -15.16 -8.77 1.32
N ILE A 103 -15.82 -8.27 2.33
CA ILE A 103 -17.26 -8.18 2.32
C ILE A 103 -17.61 -6.71 2.32
N ARG A 104 -18.45 -6.30 1.38
CA ARG A 104 -18.81 -4.92 1.33
C ARG A 104 -19.98 -4.70 2.20
N LEU A 105 -19.81 -4.11 3.31
CA LEU A 105 -20.88 -3.82 4.20
C LEU A 105 -21.13 -2.32 4.22
N GLY A 106 -21.50 -1.78 3.18
CA GLY A 106 -21.75 -0.36 3.14
C GLY A 106 -20.53 0.39 2.67
N SER A 107 -20.58 1.68 2.64
CA SER A 107 -19.48 2.46 2.15
C SER A 107 -18.64 2.87 3.32
N ALA A 108 -17.38 2.89 3.10
CA ALA A 108 -16.45 3.30 4.10
C ALA A 108 -16.63 4.77 4.30
N ASP A 109 -15.64 5.48 4.54
CA ASP A 109 -15.72 6.89 4.80
C ASP A 109 -15.84 7.70 3.55
N ALA A 110 -16.80 7.36 2.74
CA ALA A 110 -17.04 8.11 1.55
C ALA A 110 -17.24 9.51 1.95
N GLY A 111 -16.81 10.43 1.63
CA GLY A 111 -17.05 11.79 2.03
C GLY A 111 -16.12 12.33 3.08
N ARG A 112 -15.25 11.48 3.63
CA ARG A 112 -14.28 12.01 4.54
C ARG A 112 -13.33 12.92 3.77
N GLU A 113 -13.27 14.17 4.16
CA GLU A 113 -12.43 15.10 3.43
C GLU A 113 -11.04 15.21 3.97
N ARG A 114 -10.84 14.79 5.18
CA ARG A 114 -9.54 14.91 5.78
C ARG A 114 -8.69 13.70 5.46
N TRP A 115 -7.42 13.86 5.56
CA TRP A 115 -6.47 12.77 5.43
C TRP A 115 -6.06 12.30 6.82
N PRO A 116 -5.79 11.03 7.00
CA PRO A 116 -5.77 9.99 5.96
C PRO A 116 -7.19 9.59 5.56
N LYS A 117 -7.33 9.07 4.36
CA LYS A 117 -8.62 8.58 3.89
C LYS A 117 -8.77 7.14 4.30
N ILE A 118 -9.94 6.77 4.82
CA ILE A 118 -10.22 5.40 5.19
C ILE A 118 -11.05 4.79 4.08
N ILE A 119 -10.55 3.70 3.50
CA ILE A 119 -11.18 3.08 2.35
C ILE A 119 -11.32 1.59 2.59
N GLN A 120 -12.26 0.94 1.92
CA GLN A 120 -12.42 -0.50 2.02
C GLN A 120 -11.71 -1.21 0.89
N TYR A 121 -11.52 -0.53 -0.21
CA TYR A 121 -10.80 -1.05 -1.36
C TYR A 121 -10.15 0.13 -2.07
N LEU A 122 -9.16 -0.16 -2.89
CA LEU A 122 -8.49 0.90 -3.63
C LEU A 122 -8.96 0.92 -5.06
N ASP A 123 -9.45 2.06 -5.50
CA ASP A 123 -9.73 2.35 -6.89
C ASP A 123 -8.66 3.35 -7.34
N PRO A 124 -7.72 2.95 -8.18
CA PRO A 124 -6.62 3.85 -8.52
C PRO A 124 -7.04 5.14 -9.21
N GLU A 125 -8.09 5.11 -10.01
CA GLU A 125 -8.52 6.34 -10.68
C GLU A 125 -9.10 7.31 -9.67
N ARG A 126 -9.88 6.80 -8.72
CA ARG A 126 -10.43 7.66 -7.71
C ARG A 126 -9.32 8.20 -6.81
N ALA A 127 -8.34 7.36 -6.50
CA ALA A 127 -7.20 7.79 -5.68
C ALA A 127 -6.45 8.91 -6.39
N ALA A 128 -6.24 8.79 -7.69
CA ALA A 128 -5.55 9.84 -8.44
C ALA A 128 -6.32 11.15 -8.38
N GLN A 129 -7.64 11.08 -8.46
CA GLN A 129 -8.45 12.29 -8.36
C GLN A 129 -8.33 12.92 -6.99
N GLN A 130 -8.33 12.11 -5.94
CA GLN A 130 -8.22 12.63 -4.59
C GLN A 130 -6.84 13.19 -4.32
N LEU A 131 -5.81 12.58 -4.91
CA LEU A 131 -4.43 13.03 -4.69
C LEU A 131 -4.08 14.21 -5.57
N GLY A 132 -4.67 14.31 -6.73
CA GLY A 132 -4.35 15.39 -7.64
C GLY A 132 -3.17 15.10 -8.55
N TYR A 133 -2.74 13.84 -8.65
CA TYR A 133 -1.68 13.44 -9.55
C TYR A 133 -1.88 11.98 -9.97
N PRO A 134 -1.27 11.57 -11.08
CA PRO A 134 -1.49 10.21 -11.57
C PRO A 134 -0.88 9.15 -10.65
N VAL A 135 -1.53 8.01 -10.60
CA VAL A 135 -1.11 6.92 -9.76
C VAL A 135 -1.12 5.64 -10.55
N ALA A 136 -0.16 4.79 -10.31
CA ALA A 136 -0.11 3.49 -10.96
C ALA A 136 -1.31 2.62 -10.56
N GLY A 137 -1.67 1.71 -11.41
CA GLY A 137 -2.85 0.86 -11.17
C GLY A 137 -2.62 -0.32 -10.26
N ARG A 138 -1.41 -0.52 -9.79
CA ARG A 138 -1.08 -1.59 -8.83
C ARG A 138 -0.25 -1.00 -7.70
N VAL A 139 -0.12 -1.72 -6.62
CA VAL A 139 0.60 -1.23 -5.45
C VAL A 139 1.86 -2.05 -5.26
N ILE A 140 2.81 -1.52 -4.51
CA ILE A 140 3.98 -2.26 -4.13
C ILE A 140 3.83 -2.62 -2.66
N ARG A 141 3.86 -3.92 -2.35
CA ARG A 141 3.92 -4.37 -0.97
C ARG A 141 5.38 -4.38 -0.57
N LEU A 142 5.73 -3.64 0.45
CA LEU A 142 7.11 -3.58 0.89
C LEU A 142 7.59 -4.96 1.33
N ASP A 143 8.85 -5.24 1.07
CA ASP A 143 9.45 -6.48 1.55
C ASP A 143 9.46 -6.49 3.07
N ALA A 144 9.30 -7.68 3.64
CA ALA A 144 9.39 -7.83 5.07
C ALA A 144 10.77 -7.37 5.52
N GLY A 145 10.81 -6.71 6.62
CA GLY A 145 12.09 -6.19 7.10
C GLY A 145 12.44 -4.82 6.60
N SER A 146 11.63 -4.24 5.73
CA SER A 146 11.90 -2.91 5.26
C SER A 146 11.83 -1.92 6.43
N GLU A 147 12.76 -1.00 6.47
CA GLU A 147 12.75 -0.01 7.55
C GLU A 147 11.66 1.03 7.35
N HIS A 148 10.99 1.03 6.21
CA HIS A 148 9.94 2.01 5.94
C HIS A 148 8.55 1.43 6.16
N GLY A 149 8.46 0.23 6.69
CA GLY A 149 7.18 -0.43 6.86
C GLY A 149 6.72 -0.49 8.28
N PHE A 150 5.48 -0.86 8.45
CA PHE A 150 4.90 -1.16 9.74
C PHE A 150 4.99 -2.69 9.91
N LYS A 151 3.89 -3.37 10.21
CA LYS A 151 3.97 -4.82 10.29
C LYS A 151 3.83 -5.40 8.89
N LEU A 152 4.89 -6.00 8.39
CA LEU A 152 4.98 -6.37 7.00
C LEU A 152 4.87 -7.86 6.73
N GLU A 153 4.49 -8.66 7.70
CA GLU A 153 4.32 -10.05 7.43
C GLU A 153 3.05 -10.22 6.66
N TRP A 154 3.17 -10.54 5.39
CA TRP A 154 2.04 -10.56 4.51
C TRP A 154 1.27 -11.85 4.60
N GLY A 155 1.48 -12.57 5.67
CA GLY A 155 0.75 -13.71 5.85
C GLY A 155 1.11 -14.68 4.86
N ALA A 156 1.49 -15.75 5.25
CA ALA A 156 1.75 -16.74 4.37
C ALA A 156 0.53 -16.94 3.64
N PRO A 157 0.60 -17.24 2.48
CA PRO A 157 -0.46 -17.57 1.73
C PRO A 157 -0.98 -18.67 2.47
N VAL A 158 -2.16 -18.64 2.58
CA VAL A 158 -2.71 -19.52 3.26
C VAL A 158 -2.31 -20.78 3.02
N PRO A 159 -1.92 -21.35 3.85
CA PRO A 159 -1.49 -22.52 3.67
C PRO A 159 -2.48 -23.35 3.57
N PHE A 160 -2.47 -24.07 2.94
CA PHE A 160 -3.36 -24.83 2.80
C PHE A 160 -2.95 -25.91 3.50
N GLY A 161 -2.50 -26.00 4.21
CA GLY A 161 -2.13 -27.03 4.69
C GLY A 161 -1.51 -26.98 5.79
N PRO A 162 -1.43 -27.82 6.43
CA PRO A 162 -0.86 -27.82 7.58
C PRO A 162 0.52 -27.66 7.49
N GLU A 163 0.96 -27.68 6.47
CA GLU A 163 2.24 -27.55 6.35
C GLU A 163 2.69 -26.45 6.73
N ARG A 164 2.14 -25.75 6.88
CA ARG A 164 2.58 -24.69 7.13
C ARG A 164 2.66 -24.54 8.39
N HIS A 165 2.45 -25.05 8.95
CA HIS A 165 2.65 -24.86 10.10
C HIS A 165 3.40 -25.53 10.57
N VAL A 166 3.65 -25.73 10.04
CA VAL A 166 4.33 -26.24 10.31
C VAL A 166 4.92 -25.85 10.94
N GLY A 167 4.91 -25.65 11.17
CA GLY A 167 5.58 -25.29 11.89
C GLY A 167 5.59 -24.92 12.28
#